data_bf70d21e871759768674e90c98ac0156
#
_entry.id   bf70d21e871759768674e90c98ac0156
#
_cell.length_a   1.000
_cell.length_b   1.000
_cell.length_c   1.000
_cell.angle_alpha   90.00
_cell.angle_beta   90.00
_cell.angle_gamma   90.00
#
_symmetry.space_group_name_H-M   'P 1'
#
loop_
_entity.id
_entity.type
_entity.pdbx_description
1 polymer ?
#
loop_
_entity_poly.entity_id
_entity_poly.type
_entity_poly.pdbx_seq_one_letter_code
_entity_poly.pdbx_strand_id
1 'polypeptide(L)'
;MPTSDSPHTAGVPPATASVELPKVPVVEAIALMLALLVAVFAFQLNASMLSPALKTMEIELETTEAQIGLTQTAFFTAAALFSLFLPRWGDLIGRRKVLVGMLAITAVGCVISAIAPNVTVLFVGRVIQGVCGPTISLTLIMLRQQVPNEKQYALLMGILASVNGGIAGVDALAGGWLAGTFGFRSIFWVMAVICALGVVSVRLFTRESTAEETMPMDWLGVLPLTVSIGSLLIAFNEAGKLADANWLMVVGLLVLGGIGIAVFLKIEAKVPHPLVTVTYLKQRRTWALLSTTVLTMTSVFAVMNGIIPNLAQDATYGPGVDTNMVSWYTLTPYALAGLVFGPIAGTFAAKLGYKRMLQIGLVGMFIGLLIAVFSSGMANEWVLLFIAIFMGVTYAGTVNIMLSGLGIVLSPADNQGYLPGMNAGAFNLGAGISFAALFAVVSMFKDADGGYAAGIIAGAIIAAIAFCTSMLIPKPETIDDTVAARDAREALEKMKIDA
;
A
#
# COMPACT_ATOMS: atom_id res chain seq x y z
N MET A 1 -33.14 -28.80 -68.70
CA MET A 1 -32.89 -27.57 -67.99
C MET A 1 -33.22 -27.81 -66.54
N PRO A 2 -32.27 -27.93 -65.63
CA PRO A 2 -32.51 -27.87 -64.20
C PRO A 2 -32.01 -26.49 -63.68
N THR A 3 -32.81 -25.94 -62.82
CA THR A 3 -32.73 -24.67 -62.14
C THR A 3 -31.66 -24.74 -61.04
N SER A 4 -30.80 -23.71 -60.99
CA SER A 4 -29.75 -23.51 -59.99
C SER A 4 -30.33 -23.05 -58.65
N ASP A 5 -30.22 -23.86 -57.61
CA ASP A 5 -30.41 -23.45 -56.21
C ASP A 5 -29.20 -22.73 -55.69
N SER A 6 -29.41 -21.47 -55.27
CA SER A 6 -28.43 -20.66 -54.57
C SER A 6 -28.38 -21.08 -53.10
N PRO A 7 -27.18 -21.21 -52.44
CA PRO A 7 -27.13 -21.50 -51.04
C PRO A 7 -27.53 -20.30 -50.18
N HIS A 8 -28.47 -20.51 -49.30
CA HIS A 8 -28.87 -19.57 -48.24
C HIS A 8 -27.64 -19.19 -47.40
N THR A 9 -27.27 -17.93 -47.44
CA THR A 9 -26.37 -17.33 -46.46
C THR A 9 -27.05 -17.37 -45.08
N ALA A 10 -26.60 -18.30 -44.23
CA ALA A 10 -26.96 -18.30 -42.82
C ALA A 10 -26.46 -16.98 -42.17
N GLY A 11 -27.43 -16.13 -41.82
CA GLY A 11 -27.14 -14.86 -41.13
C GLY A 11 -26.37 -15.13 -39.85
N VAL A 12 -25.23 -14.45 -39.69
CA VAL A 12 -24.50 -14.34 -38.42
C VAL A 12 -25.50 -13.83 -37.38
N PRO A 13 -25.69 -14.53 -36.26
CA PRO A 13 -26.58 -14.02 -35.21
C PRO A 13 -26.06 -12.68 -34.73
N PRO A 14 -26.97 -11.68 -34.54
CA PRO A 14 -26.55 -10.35 -34.05
C PRO A 14 -25.81 -10.54 -32.75
N ALA A 15 -24.68 -9.79 -32.61
CA ALA A 15 -23.89 -9.73 -31.40
C ALA A 15 -24.84 -9.61 -30.19
N THR A 16 -24.77 -10.56 -29.28
CA THR A 16 -25.59 -10.60 -28.08
C THR A 16 -25.49 -9.24 -27.38
N ALA A 17 -26.59 -8.52 -27.36
CA ALA A 17 -26.72 -7.26 -26.63
C ALA A 17 -26.24 -7.56 -25.19
N SER A 18 -25.22 -6.86 -24.74
CA SER A 18 -24.72 -6.96 -23.36
C SER A 18 -25.90 -6.64 -22.44
N VAL A 19 -26.37 -7.64 -21.71
CA VAL A 19 -27.44 -7.48 -20.72
C VAL A 19 -26.86 -6.57 -19.62
N GLU A 20 -27.23 -5.30 -19.64
CA GLU A 20 -26.85 -4.39 -18.54
C GLU A 20 -27.52 -4.90 -17.25
N LEU A 21 -26.69 -5.34 -16.31
CA LEU A 21 -27.17 -5.75 -14.98
C LEU A 21 -27.81 -4.58 -14.25
N PRO A 22 -28.84 -4.82 -13.42
CA PRO A 22 -29.57 -3.76 -12.74
C PRO A 22 -28.67 -2.94 -11.83
N LYS A 23 -28.89 -1.63 -11.79
CA LYS A 23 -28.21 -0.72 -10.88
C LYS A 23 -28.75 -0.90 -9.46
N VAL A 24 -27.88 -0.82 -8.49
CA VAL A 24 -28.28 -0.72 -7.07
C VAL A 24 -28.97 0.63 -6.85
N PRO A 25 -30.08 0.68 -6.08
CA PRO A 25 -30.74 1.93 -5.73
C PRO A 25 -29.78 2.95 -5.12
N VAL A 26 -29.95 4.23 -5.45
CA VAL A 26 -29.02 5.30 -5.04
C VAL A 26 -28.84 5.35 -3.52
N VAL A 27 -29.91 5.18 -2.75
CA VAL A 27 -29.86 5.21 -1.27
C VAL A 27 -29.02 4.05 -0.72
N GLU A 28 -29.19 2.83 -1.25
CA GLU A 28 -28.39 1.67 -0.86
C GLU A 28 -26.93 1.83 -1.25
N ALA A 29 -26.67 2.37 -2.46
CA ALA A 29 -25.33 2.64 -2.94
C ALA A 29 -24.61 3.69 -2.07
N ILE A 30 -25.30 4.75 -1.63
CA ILE A 30 -24.74 5.76 -0.73
C ILE A 30 -24.44 5.14 0.64
N ALA A 31 -25.37 4.38 1.23
CA ALA A 31 -25.18 3.75 2.53
C ALA A 31 -23.99 2.76 2.51
N LEU A 32 -23.89 1.94 1.44
CA LEU A 32 -22.76 1.05 1.21
C LEU A 32 -21.45 1.84 1.11
N MET A 33 -21.42 2.88 0.28
CA MET A 33 -20.22 3.70 0.08
C MET A 33 -19.78 4.39 1.36
N LEU A 34 -20.67 4.96 2.14
CA LEU A 34 -20.35 5.58 3.43
C LEU A 34 -19.71 4.56 4.38
N ALA A 35 -20.27 3.34 4.48
CA ALA A 35 -19.69 2.31 5.31
C ALA A 35 -18.28 1.88 4.87
N LEU A 36 -18.08 1.66 3.57
CA LEU A 36 -16.78 1.26 3.02
C LEU A 36 -15.76 2.40 3.11
N LEU A 37 -16.18 3.65 2.89
CA LEU A 37 -15.32 4.82 3.04
C LEU A 37 -14.86 5.02 4.48
N VAL A 38 -15.72 4.84 5.49
CA VAL A 38 -15.29 4.91 6.90
C VAL A 38 -14.27 3.81 7.23
N ALA A 39 -14.42 2.60 6.68
CA ALA A 39 -13.43 1.54 6.86
C ALA A 39 -12.08 1.90 6.21
N VAL A 40 -12.10 2.41 4.96
CA VAL A 40 -10.88 2.88 4.26
C VAL A 40 -10.24 4.05 5.01
N PHE A 41 -11.06 4.97 5.53
CA PHE A 41 -10.62 6.09 6.35
C PHE A 41 -9.90 5.60 7.62
N ALA A 42 -10.44 4.59 8.31
CA ALA A 42 -9.81 4.00 9.48
C ALA A 42 -8.41 3.45 9.17
N PHE A 43 -8.22 2.77 8.02
CA PHE A 43 -6.89 2.32 7.58
C PHE A 43 -5.97 3.50 7.28
N GLN A 44 -6.44 4.48 6.51
CA GLN A 44 -5.62 5.60 6.05
C GLN A 44 -5.12 6.45 7.22
N LEU A 45 -5.98 6.75 8.21
CA LEU A 45 -5.58 7.46 9.42
C LEU A 45 -4.45 6.74 10.16
N ASN A 46 -4.53 5.40 10.29
CA ASN A 46 -3.49 4.60 10.92
C ASN A 46 -2.17 4.61 10.13
N ALA A 47 -2.22 4.83 8.81
CA ALA A 47 -1.06 4.84 7.93
C ALA A 47 -0.34 6.20 7.88
N SER A 48 -1.06 7.33 7.90
CA SER A 48 -0.50 8.66 7.59
C SER A 48 -0.69 9.73 8.67
N MET A 49 -1.75 9.67 9.47
CA MET A 49 -2.08 10.74 10.43
C MET A 49 -1.01 10.98 11.51
N LEU A 50 -0.19 9.95 11.81
CA LEU A 50 0.90 10.06 12.80
C LEU A 50 2.14 10.77 12.28
N SER A 51 2.30 10.91 10.97
CA SER A 51 3.51 11.46 10.36
C SER A 51 3.96 12.81 10.94
N PRO A 52 3.10 13.81 11.15
CA PRO A 52 3.50 15.08 11.76
C PRO A 52 3.78 15.00 13.26
N ALA A 53 3.35 13.92 13.92
CA ALA A 53 3.45 13.75 15.36
C ALA A 53 4.67 12.91 15.80
N LEU A 54 5.46 12.37 14.87
CA LEU A 54 6.57 11.47 15.21
C LEU A 54 7.59 12.14 16.14
N LYS A 55 7.89 13.42 15.91
CA LYS A 55 8.79 14.20 16.78
C LYS A 55 8.20 14.43 18.17
N THR A 56 6.91 14.73 18.25
CA THR A 56 6.19 14.88 19.54
C THR A 56 6.20 13.57 20.32
N MET A 57 6.01 12.43 19.62
CA MET A 57 6.06 11.09 20.22
C MET A 57 7.46 10.76 20.76
N GLU A 58 8.52 11.11 20.03
CA GLU A 58 9.92 10.94 20.47
C GLU A 58 10.16 11.66 21.80
N ILE A 59 9.74 12.94 21.87
CA ILE A 59 9.92 13.77 23.05
C ILE A 59 9.08 13.29 24.23
N GLU A 60 7.77 13.06 24.04
CA GLU A 60 6.84 12.69 25.12
C GLU A 60 7.12 11.25 25.68
N LEU A 61 7.69 10.36 24.87
CA LEU A 61 8.03 8.98 25.30
C LEU A 61 9.50 8.84 25.71
N GLU A 62 10.27 9.94 25.72
CA GLU A 62 11.69 9.98 26.07
C GLU A 62 12.50 8.89 25.34
N THR A 63 12.33 8.81 24.03
CA THR A 63 12.88 7.75 23.20
C THR A 63 13.68 8.31 22.02
N THR A 64 14.10 7.46 21.07
CA THR A 64 14.88 7.87 19.91
C THR A 64 14.05 7.86 18.62
N GLU A 65 14.46 8.65 17.62
CA GLU A 65 13.84 8.62 16.29
C GLU A 65 13.80 7.20 15.70
N ALA A 66 14.87 6.42 15.86
CA ALA A 66 14.91 5.03 15.40
C ALA A 66 13.82 4.18 16.03
N GLN A 67 13.60 4.31 17.35
CA GLN A 67 12.56 3.54 18.06
C GLN A 67 11.14 4.00 17.66
N ILE A 68 10.93 5.29 17.42
CA ILE A 68 9.67 5.79 16.87
C ILE A 68 9.45 5.27 15.44
N GLY A 69 10.48 5.31 14.59
CA GLY A 69 10.42 4.74 13.23
C GLY A 69 10.05 3.25 13.24
N LEU A 70 10.55 2.48 14.22
CA LEU A 70 10.21 1.06 14.38
C LEU A 70 8.73 0.84 14.74
N THR A 71 8.05 1.77 15.40
CA THR A 71 6.60 1.68 15.62
C THR A 71 5.83 1.77 14.31
N GLN A 72 6.30 2.57 13.35
CA GLN A 72 5.74 2.62 11.98
C GLN A 72 6.06 1.34 11.20
N THR A 73 7.30 0.87 11.30
CA THR A 73 7.70 -0.44 10.75
C THR A 73 6.79 -1.56 11.24
N ALA A 74 6.49 -1.59 12.54
CA ALA A 74 5.61 -2.57 13.16
C ALA A 74 4.21 -2.58 12.51
N PHE A 75 3.62 -1.40 12.36
CA PHE A 75 2.31 -1.26 11.69
C PHE A 75 2.33 -1.75 10.26
N PHE A 76 3.24 -1.24 9.41
CA PHE A 76 3.26 -1.55 8.00
C PHE A 76 3.66 -3.01 7.71
N THR A 77 4.58 -3.57 8.48
CA THR A 77 4.99 -4.97 8.30
C THR A 77 3.89 -5.93 8.73
N ALA A 78 3.19 -5.62 9.84
CA ALA A 78 2.00 -6.36 10.25
C ALA A 78 0.88 -6.20 9.18
N ALA A 79 0.68 -4.99 8.64
CA ALA A 79 -0.28 -4.75 7.57
C ALA A 79 0.04 -5.57 6.30
N ALA A 80 1.31 -5.70 5.94
CA ALA A 80 1.74 -6.56 4.84
C ALA A 80 1.40 -8.02 5.09
N LEU A 81 1.72 -8.54 6.29
CA LEU A 81 1.37 -9.90 6.70
C LEU A 81 -0.11 -10.19 6.58
N PHE A 82 -0.93 -9.36 7.22
CA PHE A 82 -2.38 -9.55 7.24
C PHE A 82 -3.01 -9.40 5.86
N SER A 83 -2.41 -8.60 4.96
CA SER A 83 -2.86 -8.46 3.58
C SER A 83 -2.73 -9.73 2.75
N LEU A 84 -1.88 -10.67 3.14
CA LEU A 84 -1.68 -11.92 2.41
C LEU A 84 -2.76 -12.97 2.69
N PHE A 85 -3.31 -13.04 3.91
CA PHE A 85 -4.23 -14.12 4.25
C PHE A 85 -5.64 -13.69 4.66
N LEU A 86 -5.84 -12.49 5.24
CA LEU A 86 -7.17 -12.07 5.70
C LEU A 86 -8.21 -11.94 4.57
N PRO A 87 -7.88 -11.48 3.34
CA PRO A 87 -8.85 -11.47 2.26
C PRO A 87 -9.39 -12.86 1.97
N ARG A 88 -8.49 -13.88 1.90
CA ARG A 88 -8.89 -15.26 1.71
C ARG A 88 -9.71 -15.81 2.87
N TRP A 89 -9.36 -15.46 4.10
CA TRP A 89 -10.16 -15.82 5.26
C TRP A 89 -11.57 -15.22 5.17
N GLY A 90 -11.69 -14.00 4.62
CA GLY A 90 -12.96 -13.36 4.31
C GLY A 90 -13.80 -14.14 3.31
N ASP A 91 -13.18 -14.79 2.32
CA ASP A 91 -13.88 -15.64 1.35
C ASP A 91 -14.49 -16.88 2.01
N LEU A 92 -13.87 -17.40 3.08
CA LEU A 92 -14.30 -18.59 3.79
C LEU A 92 -15.38 -18.33 4.84
N ILE A 93 -15.23 -17.29 5.66
CA ILE A 93 -16.13 -17.05 6.81
C ILE A 93 -17.08 -15.87 6.63
N GLY A 94 -16.91 -15.12 5.54
CA GLY A 94 -17.67 -13.92 5.22
C GLY A 94 -16.82 -12.66 5.32
N ARG A 95 -16.81 -11.89 4.23
CA ARG A 95 -15.98 -10.67 4.10
C ARG A 95 -16.38 -9.56 5.06
N ARG A 96 -17.70 -9.39 5.31
CA ARG A 96 -18.20 -8.44 6.30
C ARG A 96 -17.71 -8.78 7.70
N LYS A 97 -17.79 -10.06 8.11
CA LYS A 97 -17.33 -10.52 9.43
C LYS A 97 -15.84 -10.24 9.61
N VAL A 98 -15.02 -10.54 8.59
CA VAL A 98 -13.58 -10.29 8.65
C VAL A 98 -13.29 -8.79 8.73
N LEU A 99 -13.91 -7.96 7.89
CA LEU A 99 -13.72 -6.51 7.91
C LEU A 99 -14.13 -5.88 9.26
N VAL A 100 -15.27 -6.29 9.82
CA VAL A 100 -15.73 -5.87 11.16
C VAL A 100 -14.75 -6.30 12.25
N GLY A 101 -14.27 -7.54 12.20
CA GLY A 101 -13.26 -8.07 13.13
C GLY A 101 -11.94 -7.30 13.06
N MET A 102 -11.46 -7.01 11.85
CA MET A 102 -10.26 -6.22 11.61
C MET A 102 -10.37 -4.81 12.22
N LEU A 103 -11.47 -4.10 11.95
CA LEU A 103 -11.72 -2.77 12.50
C LEU A 103 -11.82 -2.77 14.02
N ALA A 104 -12.47 -3.80 14.61
CA ALA A 104 -12.57 -3.95 16.06
C ALA A 104 -11.18 -4.20 16.70
N ILE A 105 -10.38 -5.09 16.14
CA ILE A 105 -9.02 -5.36 16.62
C ILE A 105 -8.15 -4.11 16.48
N THR A 106 -8.27 -3.39 15.35
CA THR A 106 -7.56 -2.13 15.12
C THR A 106 -7.95 -1.08 16.17
N ALA A 107 -9.24 -0.97 16.51
CA ALA A 107 -9.70 -0.07 17.57
C ALA A 107 -9.03 -0.40 18.91
N VAL A 108 -8.93 -1.69 19.27
CA VAL A 108 -8.21 -2.13 20.48
C VAL A 108 -6.74 -1.73 20.41
N GLY A 109 -6.07 -1.93 19.27
CA GLY A 109 -4.70 -1.49 19.06
C GLY A 109 -4.53 0.03 19.21
N CYS A 110 -5.49 0.83 18.73
CA CYS A 110 -5.50 2.28 18.91
C CYS A 110 -5.65 2.66 20.40
N VAL A 111 -6.53 2.00 21.15
CA VAL A 111 -6.68 2.24 22.60
C VAL A 111 -5.39 1.90 23.34
N ILE A 112 -4.75 0.76 23.05
CA ILE A 112 -3.45 0.39 23.64
C ILE A 112 -2.40 1.46 23.36
N SER A 113 -2.33 1.95 22.14
CA SER A 113 -1.39 3.02 21.73
C SER A 113 -1.71 4.36 22.42
N ALA A 114 -2.99 4.69 22.59
CA ALA A 114 -3.43 5.93 23.26
C ALA A 114 -3.01 5.99 24.74
N ILE A 115 -3.02 4.84 25.44
CA ILE A 115 -2.64 4.73 26.84
C ILE A 115 -1.18 4.28 27.05
N ALA A 116 -0.39 4.16 25.97
CA ALA A 116 0.98 3.65 26.03
C ALA A 116 1.87 4.52 26.95
N PRO A 117 2.47 3.95 28.01
CA PRO A 117 3.37 4.67 28.89
C PRO A 117 4.81 4.75 28.32
N ASN A 118 5.15 3.91 27.37
CA ASN A 118 6.47 3.82 26.75
C ASN A 118 6.39 3.32 25.29
N VAL A 119 7.50 3.39 24.58
CA VAL A 119 7.59 2.99 23.17
C VAL A 119 7.33 1.50 22.94
N THR A 120 7.61 0.64 23.92
CA THR A 120 7.37 -0.81 23.78
C THR A 120 5.88 -1.14 23.72
N VAL A 121 5.08 -0.54 24.61
CA VAL A 121 3.61 -0.72 24.61
C VAL A 121 3.02 -0.10 23.34
N LEU A 122 3.54 1.05 22.91
CA LEU A 122 3.15 1.67 21.65
C LEU A 122 3.45 0.73 20.46
N PHE A 123 4.63 0.12 20.43
CA PHE A 123 5.02 -0.85 19.39
C PHE A 123 4.03 -2.02 19.30
N VAL A 124 3.63 -2.60 20.43
CA VAL A 124 2.61 -3.67 20.48
C VAL A 124 1.27 -3.18 19.93
N GLY A 125 0.83 -1.99 20.35
CA GLY A 125 -0.39 -1.37 19.81
C GLY A 125 -0.33 -1.21 18.29
N ARG A 126 0.82 -0.78 17.75
CA ARG A 126 1.05 -0.61 16.29
C ARG A 126 1.03 -1.94 15.53
N VAL A 127 1.59 -3.02 16.09
CA VAL A 127 1.47 -4.38 15.50
C VAL A 127 0.00 -4.79 15.40
N ILE A 128 -0.78 -4.58 16.46
CA ILE A 128 -2.22 -4.92 16.49
C ILE A 128 -2.98 -4.08 15.46
N GLN A 129 -2.69 -2.78 15.34
CA GLN A 129 -3.30 -1.90 14.35
C GLN A 129 -3.04 -2.36 12.92
N GLY A 130 -1.90 -3.02 12.64
CA GLY A 130 -1.57 -3.54 11.31
C GLY A 130 -2.58 -4.55 10.75
N VAL A 131 -3.46 -5.13 11.59
CA VAL A 131 -4.54 -6.00 11.14
C VAL A 131 -5.43 -5.34 10.10
N CYS A 132 -5.54 -3.99 10.08
CA CYS A 132 -6.32 -3.26 9.08
C CYS A 132 -5.68 -3.20 7.68
N GLY A 133 -4.47 -3.78 7.48
CA GLY A 133 -3.75 -3.73 6.20
C GLY A 133 -4.58 -4.04 4.95
N PRO A 134 -5.34 -5.13 4.90
CA PRO A 134 -6.13 -5.49 3.71
C PRO A 134 -7.47 -4.78 3.56
N THR A 135 -7.74 -3.73 4.35
CA THR A 135 -9.04 -3.03 4.34
C THR A 135 -9.42 -2.57 2.94
N ILE A 136 -8.51 -1.95 2.18
CA ILE A 136 -8.80 -1.46 0.82
C ILE A 136 -9.18 -2.62 -0.10
N SER A 137 -8.41 -3.70 -0.09
CA SER A 137 -8.66 -4.87 -0.93
C SER A 137 -10.02 -5.51 -0.61
N LEU A 138 -10.35 -5.69 0.67
CA LEU A 138 -11.63 -6.24 1.10
C LEU A 138 -12.80 -5.32 0.72
N THR A 139 -12.66 -4.00 0.91
CA THR A 139 -13.73 -3.05 0.55
C THR A 139 -14.01 -3.03 -0.95
N LEU A 140 -12.97 -3.11 -1.80
CA LEU A 140 -13.13 -3.20 -3.25
C LEU A 140 -13.84 -4.49 -3.69
N ILE A 141 -13.49 -5.62 -3.09
CA ILE A 141 -14.14 -6.91 -3.38
C ILE A 141 -15.60 -6.88 -2.92
N MET A 142 -15.88 -6.35 -1.71
CA MET A 142 -17.26 -6.21 -1.20
C MET A 142 -18.09 -5.28 -2.07
N LEU A 143 -17.50 -4.17 -2.54
CA LEU A 143 -18.14 -3.25 -3.47
C LEU A 143 -18.51 -3.97 -4.77
N ARG A 144 -17.58 -4.76 -5.35
CA ARG A 144 -17.81 -5.55 -6.57
C ARG A 144 -18.97 -6.51 -6.44
N GLN A 145 -19.06 -7.21 -5.32
CA GLN A 145 -20.14 -8.18 -5.07
C GLN A 145 -21.51 -7.53 -4.91
N GLN A 146 -21.56 -6.35 -4.27
CA GLN A 146 -22.83 -5.67 -3.96
C GLN A 146 -23.29 -4.74 -5.09
N VAL A 147 -22.42 -4.42 -6.06
CA VAL A 147 -22.71 -3.56 -7.21
C VAL A 147 -22.41 -4.31 -8.51
N PRO A 148 -23.38 -5.09 -9.03
CA PRO A 148 -23.17 -5.91 -10.23
C PRO A 148 -23.06 -5.08 -11.53
N ASN A 149 -23.62 -3.86 -11.57
CA ASN A 149 -23.56 -3.01 -12.76
C ASN A 149 -22.15 -2.43 -12.94
N GLU A 150 -21.51 -2.72 -14.08
CA GLU A 150 -20.12 -2.36 -14.38
C GLU A 150 -19.87 -0.84 -14.32
N LYS A 151 -20.77 -0.04 -14.90
CA LYS A 151 -20.62 1.43 -14.95
C LYS A 151 -20.74 2.03 -13.54
N GLN A 152 -21.69 1.53 -12.75
CA GLN A 152 -21.90 1.97 -11.38
C GLN A 152 -20.72 1.54 -10.49
N TYR A 153 -20.25 0.31 -10.61
CA TYR A 153 -19.06 -0.18 -9.90
C TYR A 153 -17.81 0.65 -10.22
N ALA A 154 -17.53 0.92 -11.49
CA ALA A 154 -16.38 1.71 -11.90
C ALA A 154 -16.41 3.14 -11.32
N LEU A 155 -17.59 3.77 -11.29
CA LEU A 155 -17.77 5.09 -10.68
C LEU A 155 -17.49 5.04 -9.16
N LEU A 156 -18.11 4.10 -8.45
CA LEU A 156 -17.98 3.99 -6.99
C LEU A 156 -16.57 3.58 -6.56
N MET A 157 -15.92 2.68 -7.31
CA MET A 157 -14.51 2.33 -7.13
C MET A 157 -13.60 3.55 -7.32
N GLY A 158 -13.87 4.35 -8.36
CA GLY A 158 -13.14 5.60 -8.60
C GLY A 158 -13.26 6.59 -7.44
N ILE A 159 -14.46 6.75 -6.88
CA ILE A 159 -14.69 7.59 -5.69
C ILE A 159 -13.90 7.06 -4.49
N LEU A 160 -13.96 5.75 -4.22
CA LEU A 160 -13.26 5.12 -3.11
C LEU A 160 -11.74 5.30 -3.22
N ALA A 161 -11.18 5.10 -4.42
CA ALA A 161 -9.75 5.29 -4.68
C ALA A 161 -9.33 6.77 -4.55
N SER A 162 -10.14 7.70 -5.05
CA SER A 162 -9.86 9.15 -4.98
C SER A 162 -9.91 9.66 -3.54
N VAL A 163 -10.89 9.21 -2.76
CA VAL A 163 -11.01 9.57 -1.34
C VAL A 163 -9.83 9.00 -0.57
N ASN A 164 -9.44 7.74 -0.80
CA ASN A 164 -8.27 7.15 -0.15
C ASN A 164 -6.99 7.95 -0.42
N GLY A 165 -6.75 8.38 -1.66
CA GLY A 165 -5.58 9.21 -2.00
C GLY A 165 -5.65 10.63 -1.45
N GLY A 166 -6.83 11.25 -1.43
CA GLY A 166 -7.03 12.63 -0.97
C GLY A 166 -7.01 12.79 0.56
N ILE A 167 -7.41 11.77 1.30
CA ILE A 167 -7.44 11.78 2.77
C ILE A 167 -6.04 12.00 3.36
N ALA A 168 -4.99 11.40 2.77
CA ALA A 168 -3.62 11.48 3.28
C ALA A 168 -3.09 12.90 3.50
N GLY A 169 -3.66 13.91 2.80
CA GLY A 169 -3.30 15.32 3.02
C GLY A 169 -4.10 15.99 4.14
N VAL A 170 -5.37 15.61 4.27
CA VAL A 170 -6.30 16.19 5.27
C VAL A 170 -6.06 15.59 6.65
N ASP A 171 -5.83 14.29 6.73
CA ASP A 171 -5.56 13.59 7.99
C ASP A 171 -4.24 14.03 8.62
N ALA A 172 -3.23 14.34 7.80
CA ALA A 172 -1.97 14.88 8.29
C ALA A 172 -2.15 16.28 8.95
N LEU A 173 -3.04 17.14 8.40
CA LEU A 173 -3.39 18.41 9.05
C LEU A 173 -4.06 18.17 10.39
N ALA A 174 -5.04 17.28 10.43
CA ALA A 174 -5.74 16.93 11.67
C ALA A 174 -4.77 16.32 12.69
N GLY A 175 -3.86 15.45 12.24
CA GLY A 175 -2.82 14.83 13.08
C GLY A 175 -1.87 15.84 13.70
N GLY A 176 -1.36 16.78 12.90
CA GLY A 176 -0.49 17.85 13.37
C GLY A 176 -1.20 18.75 14.39
N TRP A 177 -2.44 19.16 14.10
CA TRP A 177 -3.24 19.98 15.02
C TRP A 177 -3.55 19.23 16.34
N LEU A 178 -3.94 17.96 16.26
CA LEU A 178 -4.22 17.15 17.46
C LEU A 178 -2.94 16.97 18.29
N ALA A 179 -1.83 16.60 17.68
CA ALA A 179 -0.57 16.39 18.38
C ALA A 179 -0.08 17.67 19.06
N GLY A 180 -0.12 18.80 18.35
CA GLY A 180 0.37 20.09 18.88
C GLY A 180 -0.55 20.71 19.95
N THR A 181 -1.86 20.38 19.95
CA THR A 181 -2.83 20.96 20.89
C THR A 181 -3.11 20.05 22.09
N PHE A 182 -3.25 18.74 21.85
CA PHE A 182 -3.70 17.77 22.85
C PHE A 182 -2.70 16.63 23.10
N GLY A 183 -1.51 16.70 22.47
CA GLY A 183 -0.51 15.65 22.51
C GLY A 183 -0.83 14.47 21.56
N PHE A 184 0.18 13.64 21.27
CA PHE A 184 0.05 12.55 20.28
C PHE A 184 -1.01 11.50 20.62
N ARG A 185 -1.30 11.30 21.92
CA ARG A 185 -2.31 10.32 22.38
C ARG A 185 -3.69 10.59 21.85
N SER A 186 -4.03 11.89 21.64
CA SER A 186 -5.32 12.31 21.07
C SER A 186 -5.56 11.74 19.68
N ILE A 187 -4.52 11.59 18.87
CA ILE A 187 -4.59 10.99 17.52
C ILE A 187 -5.11 9.56 17.62
N PHE A 188 -4.55 8.75 18.51
CA PHE A 188 -4.98 7.36 18.70
C PHE A 188 -6.41 7.23 19.20
N TRP A 189 -6.88 8.15 20.05
CA TRP A 189 -8.28 8.20 20.47
C TRP A 189 -9.21 8.49 19.29
N VAL A 190 -8.86 9.44 18.41
CA VAL A 190 -9.64 9.72 17.20
C VAL A 190 -9.66 8.51 16.28
N MET A 191 -8.51 7.85 16.06
CA MET A 191 -8.44 6.61 15.28
C MET A 191 -9.32 5.52 15.86
N ALA A 192 -9.32 5.33 17.19
CA ALA A 192 -10.16 4.33 17.87
C ALA A 192 -11.66 4.61 17.64
N VAL A 193 -12.08 5.87 17.74
CA VAL A 193 -13.48 6.27 17.47
C VAL A 193 -13.86 6.00 16.02
N ILE A 194 -13.00 6.36 15.04
CA ILE A 194 -13.26 6.12 13.62
C ILE A 194 -13.33 4.61 13.33
N CYS A 195 -12.44 3.80 13.91
CA CYS A 195 -12.52 2.34 13.79
C CYS A 195 -13.82 1.79 14.38
N ALA A 196 -14.26 2.27 15.53
CA ALA A 196 -15.54 1.88 16.14
C ALA A 196 -16.74 2.29 15.27
N LEU A 197 -16.73 3.50 14.70
CA LEU A 197 -17.72 3.93 13.71
C LEU A 197 -17.70 3.04 12.47
N GLY A 198 -16.52 2.62 12.02
CA GLY A 198 -16.33 1.65 10.93
C GLY A 198 -16.97 0.30 11.24
N VAL A 199 -16.78 -0.24 12.45
CA VAL A 199 -17.43 -1.47 12.91
C VAL A 199 -18.95 -1.36 12.82
N VAL A 200 -19.52 -0.28 13.33
CA VAL A 200 -20.97 -0.06 13.33
C VAL A 200 -21.48 0.12 11.89
N SER A 201 -20.87 0.99 11.11
CA SER A 201 -21.33 1.32 9.76
C SER A 201 -21.25 0.11 8.82
N VAL A 202 -20.13 -0.63 8.84
CA VAL A 202 -19.98 -1.85 8.03
C VAL A 202 -20.99 -2.90 8.43
N ARG A 203 -21.24 -3.10 9.75
CA ARG A 203 -22.22 -4.07 10.23
C ARG A 203 -23.65 -3.74 9.81
N LEU A 204 -24.02 -2.46 9.76
CA LEU A 204 -25.38 -2.00 9.47
C LEU A 204 -25.67 -1.88 7.98
N PHE A 205 -24.69 -1.40 7.19
CA PHE A 205 -24.93 -0.96 5.81
C PHE A 205 -24.28 -1.85 4.74
N THR A 206 -23.60 -2.93 5.12
CA THR A 206 -23.08 -3.89 4.14
C THR A 206 -23.77 -5.24 4.29
N ARG A 207 -23.90 -5.96 3.18
CA ARG A 207 -24.42 -7.33 3.18
C ARG A 207 -23.27 -8.32 3.38
N GLU A 208 -23.55 -9.45 4.07
CA GLU A 208 -22.58 -10.53 4.18
C GLU A 208 -22.37 -11.21 2.83
N SER A 209 -21.13 -11.53 2.51
CA SER A 209 -20.85 -12.38 1.37
C SER A 209 -21.22 -13.83 1.71
N THR A 210 -21.93 -14.50 0.82
CA THR A 210 -22.05 -15.96 0.89
C THR A 210 -20.69 -16.55 0.58
N ALA A 211 -20.25 -17.52 1.38
CA ALA A 211 -19.02 -18.25 1.11
C ALA A 211 -19.19 -18.97 -0.24
N GLU A 212 -18.42 -18.56 -1.24
CA GLU A 212 -18.51 -19.13 -2.58
C GLU A 212 -17.83 -20.47 -2.68
N GLU A 213 -16.89 -20.80 -1.78
CA GLU A 213 -16.11 -22.03 -1.83
C GLU A 213 -15.82 -22.60 -0.44
N THR A 214 -15.93 -23.92 -0.29
CA THR A 214 -15.57 -24.69 0.91
C THR A 214 -14.08 -25.09 0.93
N MET A 215 -13.21 -24.30 0.30
CA MET A 215 -11.77 -24.60 0.25
C MET A 215 -11.12 -24.30 1.61
N PRO A 216 -10.37 -25.26 2.19
CA PRO A 216 -9.74 -25.04 3.49
C PRO A 216 -8.69 -23.93 3.43
N MET A 217 -8.55 -23.19 4.54
CA MET A 217 -7.49 -22.22 4.72
C MET A 217 -6.14 -22.91 4.86
N ASP A 218 -5.11 -22.41 4.20
CA ASP A 218 -3.74 -22.91 4.37
C ASP A 218 -3.09 -22.37 5.65
N TRP A 219 -3.50 -22.92 6.80
CA TRP A 219 -2.91 -22.58 8.09
C TRP A 219 -1.43 -23.03 8.21
N LEU A 220 -1.03 -24.05 7.41
CA LEU A 220 0.34 -24.52 7.38
C LEU A 220 1.29 -23.49 6.73
N GLY A 221 0.80 -22.73 5.75
CA GLY A 221 1.53 -21.62 5.15
C GLY A 221 1.50 -20.36 6.02
N VAL A 222 0.37 -20.05 6.68
CA VAL A 222 0.25 -18.86 7.56
C VAL A 222 1.27 -18.90 8.71
N LEU A 223 1.49 -20.06 9.33
CA LEU A 223 2.36 -20.17 10.51
C LEU A 223 3.83 -19.77 10.22
N PRO A 224 4.55 -20.38 9.24
CA PRO A 224 5.93 -19.99 8.95
C PRO A 224 6.05 -18.57 8.42
N LEU A 225 5.04 -18.06 7.70
CA LEU A 225 4.99 -16.67 7.27
C LEU A 225 4.89 -15.72 8.48
N THR A 226 4.04 -16.01 9.45
CA THR A 226 3.88 -15.23 10.68
C THR A 226 5.16 -15.25 11.52
N VAL A 227 5.78 -16.43 11.68
CA VAL A 227 7.06 -16.57 12.38
C VAL A 227 8.16 -15.77 11.68
N SER A 228 8.21 -15.82 10.35
CA SER A 228 9.19 -15.08 9.57
C SER A 228 9.07 -13.57 9.77
N ILE A 229 7.86 -13.04 9.59
CA ILE A 229 7.59 -11.61 9.71
C ILE A 229 7.75 -11.15 11.16
N GLY A 230 7.28 -11.94 12.13
CA GLY A 230 7.50 -11.67 13.56
C GLY A 230 8.97 -11.62 13.93
N SER A 231 9.76 -12.55 13.42
CA SER A 231 11.22 -12.57 13.63
C SER A 231 11.89 -11.32 13.02
N LEU A 232 11.50 -10.91 11.82
CA LEU A 232 12.02 -9.70 11.18
C LEU A 232 11.66 -8.43 11.97
N LEU A 233 10.42 -8.32 12.47
CA LEU A 233 9.99 -7.20 13.31
C LEU A 233 10.80 -7.10 14.59
N ILE A 234 11.01 -8.23 15.28
CA ILE A 234 11.80 -8.28 16.52
C ILE A 234 13.28 -7.99 16.21
N ALA A 235 13.82 -8.51 15.10
CA ALA A 235 15.17 -8.22 14.66
C ALA A 235 15.39 -6.72 14.40
N PHE A 236 14.47 -6.07 13.69
CA PHE A 236 14.55 -4.63 13.44
C PHE A 236 14.41 -3.82 14.74
N ASN A 237 13.49 -4.23 15.64
CA ASN A 237 13.35 -3.58 16.94
C ASN A 237 14.63 -3.68 17.77
N GLU A 238 15.27 -4.85 17.81
CA GLU A 238 16.54 -5.03 18.52
C GLU A 238 17.68 -4.26 17.86
N ALA A 239 17.79 -4.32 16.53
CA ALA A 239 18.81 -3.59 15.78
C ALA A 239 18.68 -2.05 15.94
N GLY A 240 17.45 -1.54 16.12
CA GLY A 240 17.18 -0.13 16.36
C GLY A 240 17.74 0.42 17.68
N LYS A 241 18.19 -0.45 18.61
CA LYS A 241 18.93 -0.04 19.82
C LYS A 241 20.38 0.33 19.51
N LEU A 242 20.86 0.12 18.30
CA LEU A 242 22.18 0.46 17.78
C LEU A 242 23.34 -0.07 18.66
N ALA A 243 24.00 0.80 19.44
CA ALA A 243 25.12 0.43 20.28
C ALA A 243 24.74 -0.58 21.38
N ASP A 244 23.52 -0.52 21.88
CA ASP A 244 22.98 -1.39 22.92
C ASP A 244 22.29 -2.64 22.37
N ALA A 245 22.32 -2.84 21.05
CA ALA A 245 21.69 -3.97 20.39
C ALA A 245 22.41 -5.29 20.65
N ASN A 246 21.65 -6.33 20.91
CA ASN A 246 22.17 -7.70 20.91
C ASN A 246 22.27 -8.22 19.46
N TRP A 247 23.40 -7.94 18.82
CA TRP A 247 23.62 -8.31 17.42
C TRP A 247 23.56 -9.83 17.16
N LEU A 248 23.87 -10.65 18.13
CA LEU A 248 23.72 -12.11 18.03
C LEU A 248 22.24 -12.49 17.93
N MET A 249 21.40 -11.86 18.73
CA MET A 249 19.95 -12.02 18.66
C MET A 249 19.39 -11.52 17.31
N VAL A 250 19.86 -10.37 16.81
CA VAL A 250 19.47 -9.83 15.50
C VAL A 250 19.77 -10.82 14.38
N VAL A 251 21.00 -11.33 14.32
CA VAL A 251 21.41 -12.31 13.30
C VAL A 251 20.60 -13.60 13.44
N GLY A 252 20.40 -14.12 14.65
CA GLY A 252 19.59 -15.30 14.90
C GLY A 252 18.15 -15.15 14.41
N LEU A 253 17.53 -13.99 14.66
CA LEU A 253 16.16 -13.69 14.21
C LEU A 253 16.08 -13.48 12.68
N LEU A 254 17.10 -12.88 12.07
CA LEU A 254 17.16 -12.76 10.59
C LEU A 254 17.28 -14.14 9.93
N VAL A 255 18.11 -15.03 10.50
CA VAL A 255 18.23 -16.42 10.03
C VAL A 255 16.92 -17.17 10.21
N LEU A 256 16.27 -17.05 11.37
CA LEU A 256 14.96 -17.65 11.64
C LEU A 256 13.89 -17.15 10.65
N GLY A 257 13.88 -15.83 10.39
CA GLY A 257 13.00 -15.22 9.40
C GLY A 257 13.26 -15.77 7.99
N GLY A 258 14.52 -15.90 7.59
CA GLY A 258 14.90 -16.48 6.29
C GLY A 258 14.50 -17.95 6.16
N ILE A 259 14.69 -18.74 7.20
CA ILE A 259 14.22 -20.14 7.26
C ILE A 259 12.69 -20.20 7.14
N GLY A 260 11.97 -19.33 7.87
CA GLY A 260 10.51 -19.25 7.81
C GLY A 260 10.00 -18.95 6.41
N ILE A 261 10.61 -18.00 5.68
CA ILE A 261 10.28 -17.72 4.27
C ILE A 261 10.55 -18.96 3.39
N ALA A 262 11.71 -19.60 3.56
CA ALA A 262 12.04 -20.78 2.76
C ALA A 262 11.05 -21.96 3.00
N VAL A 263 10.65 -22.16 4.26
CA VAL A 263 9.63 -23.16 4.63
C VAL A 263 8.27 -22.78 4.05
N PHE A 264 7.86 -21.52 4.18
CA PHE A 264 6.63 -20.99 3.59
C PHE A 264 6.58 -21.26 2.09
N LEU A 265 7.59 -20.85 1.32
CA LEU A 265 7.63 -21.07 -0.12
C LEU A 265 7.62 -22.56 -0.53
N LYS A 266 8.22 -23.46 0.30
CA LYS A 266 8.16 -24.90 0.07
C LYS A 266 6.76 -25.48 0.32
N ILE A 267 6.04 -24.98 1.31
CA ILE A 267 4.65 -25.37 1.61
C ILE A 267 3.75 -24.90 0.49
N GLU A 268 3.80 -23.59 0.17
CA GLU A 268 3.00 -22.97 -0.90
C GLU A 268 3.18 -23.63 -2.28
N ALA A 269 4.37 -24.18 -2.54
CA ALA A 269 4.64 -24.92 -3.78
C ALA A 269 3.95 -26.30 -3.85
N LYS A 270 3.46 -26.84 -2.72
CA LYS A 270 2.89 -28.21 -2.63
C LYS A 270 1.41 -28.23 -2.28
N VAL A 271 0.89 -27.17 -1.67
CA VAL A 271 -0.51 -27.10 -1.24
C VAL A 271 -1.41 -26.85 -2.45
N PRO A 272 -2.57 -27.55 -2.56
CA PRO A 272 -3.51 -27.38 -3.68
C PRO A 272 -4.07 -25.95 -3.80
N HIS A 273 -4.25 -25.27 -2.66
CA HIS A 273 -4.82 -23.93 -2.57
C HIS A 273 -3.89 -22.96 -1.81
N PRO A 274 -2.77 -22.56 -2.44
CA PRO A 274 -1.77 -21.73 -1.78
C PRO A 274 -2.27 -20.31 -1.52
N LEU A 275 -1.79 -19.68 -0.44
CA LEU A 275 -1.99 -18.24 -0.18
C LEU A 275 -1.31 -17.40 -1.26
N VAL A 276 -0.10 -17.83 -1.64
CA VAL A 276 0.72 -17.19 -2.67
C VAL A 276 1.06 -18.23 -3.74
N THR A 277 0.51 -18.09 -4.93
CA THR A 277 0.80 -19.00 -6.04
C THR A 277 2.24 -18.83 -6.50
N VAL A 278 3.12 -19.73 -6.07
CA VAL A 278 4.56 -19.70 -6.35
C VAL A 278 4.86 -19.68 -7.85
N THR A 279 4.02 -20.33 -8.67
CA THR A 279 4.14 -20.32 -10.13
C THR A 279 4.02 -18.91 -10.70
N TYR A 280 3.09 -18.09 -10.19
CA TYR A 280 2.98 -16.68 -10.61
C TYR A 280 4.13 -15.84 -10.03
N LEU A 281 4.56 -16.11 -8.79
CA LEU A 281 5.66 -15.39 -8.16
C LEU A 281 6.97 -15.53 -8.95
N LYS A 282 7.23 -16.69 -9.55
CA LYS A 282 8.42 -16.93 -10.39
C LYS A 282 8.38 -16.22 -11.75
N GLN A 283 7.22 -15.73 -12.18
CA GLN A 283 7.11 -15.00 -13.44
C GLN A 283 7.81 -13.64 -13.35
N ARG A 284 8.56 -13.29 -14.40
CA ARG A 284 9.31 -12.02 -14.46
C ARG A 284 8.42 -10.80 -14.21
N ARG A 285 7.18 -10.79 -14.73
CA ARG A 285 6.22 -9.71 -14.53
C ARG A 285 5.87 -9.49 -13.05
N THR A 286 5.79 -10.56 -12.27
CA THR A 286 5.43 -10.52 -10.84
C THR A 286 6.61 -10.06 -9.99
N TRP A 287 7.72 -10.81 -9.98
CA TRP A 287 8.83 -10.47 -9.09
C TRP A 287 9.48 -9.13 -9.42
N ALA A 288 9.58 -8.76 -10.72
CA ALA A 288 10.16 -7.48 -11.10
C ALA A 288 9.28 -6.30 -10.65
N LEU A 289 7.95 -6.40 -10.77
CA LEU A 289 7.04 -5.38 -10.25
C LEU A 289 7.11 -5.29 -8.73
N LEU A 290 6.97 -6.42 -8.02
CA LEU A 290 6.97 -6.44 -6.55
C LEU A 290 8.29 -5.91 -5.98
N SER A 291 9.44 -6.31 -6.55
CA SER A 291 10.75 -5.80 -6.14
C SER A 291 10.87 -4.29 -6.38
N THR A 292 10.40 -3.80 -7.55
CA THR A 292 10.39 -2.37 -7.83
C THR A 292 9.51 -1.62 -6.85
N THR A 293 8.32 -2.15 -6.51
CA THR A 293 7.41 -1.55 -5.54
C THR A 293 8.05 -1.48 -4.15
N VAL A 294 8.59 -2.60 -3.64
CA VAL A 294 9.26 -2.62 -2.32
C VAL A 294 10.40 -1.62 -2.27
N LEU A 295 11.30 -1.62 -3.27
CA LEU A 295 12.45 -0.70 -3.30
C LEU A 295 12.01 0.76 -3.42
N THR A 296 11.01 1.06 -4.23
CA THR A 296 10.48 2.42 -4.36
C THR A 296 9.91 2.91 -3.04
N MET A 297 9.07 2.09 -2.39
CA MET A 297 8.49 2.43 -1.09
C MET A 297 9.58 2.57 -0.02
N THR A 298 10.55 1.67 -0.01
CA THR A 298 11.70 1.74 0.93
C THR A 298 12.49 3.03 0.75
N SER A 299 12.62 3.53 -0.48
CA SER A 299 13.42 4.72 -0.77
C SER A 299 12.75 6.04 -0.31
N VAL A 300 11.43 6.16 -0.41
CA VAL A 300 10.77 7.46 -0.34
C VAL A 300 9.77 7.59 0.80
N PHE A 301 9.19 6.47 1.28
CA PHE A 301 8.03 6.55 2.17
C PHE A 301 8.37 7.19 3.52
N ALA A 302 9.43 6.75 4.20
CA ALA A 302 9.88 7.35 5.45
C ALA A 302 10.48 8.74 5.23
N VAL A 303 11.08 9.02 4.07
CA VAL A 303 11.57 10.38 3.76
C VAL A 303 10.40 11.36 3.80
N MET A 304 9.33 11.08 3.07
CA MET A 304 8.20 12.02 2.98
C MET A 304 7.28 12.02 4.20
N ASN A 305 7.10 10.87 4.86
CA ASN A 305 6.17 10.72 5.99
C ASN A 305 6.85 10.73 7.36
N GLY A 306 8.17 10.94 7.43
CA GLY A 306 8.91 10.97 8.68
C GLY A 306 10.07 11.96 8.67
N ILE A 307 11.09 11.74 7.82
CA ILE A 307 12.32 12.52 7.84
C ILE A 307 12.08 14.00 7.52
N ILE A 308 11.35 14.31 6.46
CA ILE A 308 11.02 15.70 6.08
C ILE A 308 10.15 16.40 7.13
N PRO A 309 9.07 15.81 7.67
CA PRO A 309 8.33 16.39 8.80
C PRO A 309 9.16 16.59 10.07
N ASN A 310 10.08 15.64 10.38
CA ASN A 310 10.96 15.79 11.54
C ASN A 310 11.99 16.91 11.33
N LEU A 311 12.62 16.98 10.15
CA LEU A 311 13.52 18.09 9.78
C LEU A 311 12.80 19.43 9.87
N ALA A 312 11.54 19.51 9.41
CA ALA A 312 10.75 20.74 9.47
C ALA A 312 10.55 21.23 10.91
N GLN A 313 10.40 20.32 11.87
CA GLN A 313 10.18 20.61 13.29
C GLN A 313 11.48 20.83 14.08
N ASP A 314 12.62 20.41 13.52
CA ASP A 314 13.92 20.55 14.18
C ASP A 314 14.38 22.01 14.14
N ALA A 315 14.54 22.64 15.31
CA ALA A 315 14.99 24.03 15.39
C ALA A 315 16.52 24.19 15.23
N THR A 316 17.28 23.09 15.28
CA THR A 316 18.74 23.11 15.15
C THR A 316 19.19 22.97 13.70
N TYR A 317 18.57 22.04 12.98
CA TYR A 317 18.95 21.66 11.62
C TYR A 317 17.93 22.05 10.56
N GLY A 318 16.73 22.45 10.97
CA GLY A 318 15.64 22.86 10.12
C GLY A 318 15.00 24.18 10.55
N PRO A 319 13.86 24.57 9.98
CA PRO A 319 13.20 25.83 10.27
C PRO A 319 12.49 25.90 11.63
N GLY A 320 12.38 24.80 12.39
CA GLY A 320 11.71 24.77 13.69
C GLY A 320 10.20 25.02 13.61
N VAL A 321 9.54 24.53 12.60
CA VAL A 321 8.09 24.68 12.40
C VAL A 321 7.31 23.99 13.50
N ASP A 322 6.32 24.64 14.07
CA ASP A 322 5.44 24.04 15.06
C ASP A 322 4.70 22.81 14.51
N THR A 323 4.50 21.79 15.37
CA THR A 323 3.78 20.55 15.01
C THR A 323 2.42 20.82 14.36
N ASN A 324 1.69 21.86 14.79
CA ASN A 324 0.41 22.27 14.20
C ASN A 324 0.52 22.71 12.74
N MET A 325 1.67 23.23 12.34
CA MET A 325 1.89 23.86 11.03
C MET A 325 2.69 22.99 10.08
N VAL A 326 3.40 21.97 10.56
CA VAL A 326 4.32 21.16 9.76
C VAL A 326 3.65 20.54 8.53
N SER A 327 2.42 20.06 8.67
CA SER A 327 1.68 19.44 7.57
C SER A 327 1.35 20.42 6.45
N TRP A 328 1.21 21.74 6.73
CA TRP A 328 0.97 22.75 5.71
C TRP A 328 2.15 22.95 4.74
N TYR A 329 3.37 22.69 5.19
CA TYR A 329 4.59 22.84 4.39
C TYR A 329 5.12 21.52 3.84
N THR A 330 4.64 20.36 4.35
CA THR A 330 5.18 19.05 3.99
C THR A 330 4.11 18.12 3.41
N LEU A 331 3.30 17.49 4.25
CA LEU A 331 2.43 16.37 3.89
C LEU A 331 1.21 16.78 3.05
N THR A 332 0.56 17.89 3.38
CA THR A 332 -0.65 18.32 2.67
C THR A 332 -0.37 18.74 1.23
N PRO A 333 0.60 19.62 0.93
CA PRO A 333 0.91 19.97 -0.45
C PRO A 333 1.43 18.77 -1.25
N TYR A 334 2.17 17.86 -0.62
CA TYR A 334 2.59 16.59 -1.22
C TYR A 334 1.39 15.74 -1.66
N ALA A 335 0.42 15.51 -0.77
CA ALA A 335 -0.76 14.70 -1.07
C ALA A 335 -1.67 15.37 -2.10
N LEU A 336 -1.90 16.69 -1.99
CA LEU A 336 -2.72 17.45 -2.94
C LEU A 336 -2.09 17.49 -4.34
N ALA A 337 -0.78 17.70 -4.44
CA ALA A 337 -0.08 17.66 -5.71
C ALA A 337 -0.19 16.26 -6.36
N GLY A 338 -0.07 15.20 -5.55
CA GLY A 338 -0.28 13.82 -6.00
C GLY A 338 -1.70 13.57 -6.50
N LEU A 339 -2.70 14.05 -5.75
CA LEU A 339 -4.12 13.91 -6.11
C LEU A 339 -4.44 14.61 -7.44
N VAL A 340 -3.96 15.84 -7.63
CA VAL A 340 -4.19 16.63 -8.85
C VAL A 340 -3.44 16.02 -10.04
N PHE A 341 -2.19 15.61 -9.84
CA PHE A 341 -1.35 15.12 -10.93
C PHE A 341 -1.61 13.66 -11.30
N GLY A 342 -2.21 12.85 -10.41
CA GLY A 342 -2.52 11.43 -10.67
C GLY A 342 -3.34 11.19 -11.95
N PRO A 343 -4.49 11.85 -12.15
CA PRO A 343 -5.26 11.74 -13.40
C PRO A 343 -4.46 12.19 -14.63
N ILE A 344 -3.64 13.22 -14.49
CA ILE A 344 -2.77 13.74 -15.58
C ILE A 344 -1.76 12.66 -15.96
N ALA A 345 -1.06 12.07 -14.98
CA ALA A 345 -0.13 10.98 -15.20
C ALA A 345 -0.80 9.76 -15.86
N GLY A 346 -2.05 9.45 -15.46
CA GLY A 346 -2.86 8.41 -16.08
C GLY A 346 -3.13 8.66 -17.57
N THR A 347 -3.45 9.90 -17.96
CA THR A 347 -3.65 10.25 -19.37
C THR A 347 -2.35 10.16 -20.20
N PHE A 348 -1.21 10.53 -19.61
CA PHE A 348 0.09 10.34 -20.24
C PHE A 348 0.48 8.86 -20.33
N ALA A 349 0.14 8.05 -19.32
CA ALA A 349 0.38 6.62 -19.33
C ALA A 349 -0.37 5.90 -20.47
N ALA A 350 -1.56 6.36 -20.83
CA ALA A 350 -2.31 5.84 -21.97
C ALA A 350 -1.56 6.05 -23.31
N LYS A 351 -0.76 7.13 -23.43
CA LYS A 351 -0.01 7.46 -24.65
C LYS A 351 1.43 6.88 -24.66
N LEU A 352 2.13 6.97 -23.52
CA LEU A 352 3.53 6.57 -23.40
C LEU A 352 3.72 5.13 -22.90
N GLY A 353 2.66 4.54 -22.33
CA GLY A 353 2.66 3.25 -21.65
C GLY A 353 3.05 3.36 -20.16
N TYR A 354 2.44 2.52 -19.32
CA TYR A 354 2.65 2.51 -17.85
C TYR A 354 4.12 2.39 -17.44
N LYS A 355 4.88 1.50 -18.12
CA LYS A 355 6.30 1.28 -17.79
C LYS A 355 7.17 2.53 -18.02
N ARG A 356 7.02 3.21 -19.17
CA ARG A 356 7.79 4.43 -19.44
C ARG A 356 7.43 5.55 -18.49
N MET A 357 6.13 5.70 -18.20
CA MET A 357 5.66 6.72 -17.27
C MET A 357 6.17 6.45 -15.84
N LEU A 358 6.22 5.18 -15.40
CA LEU A 358 6.87 4.78 -14.15
C LEU A 358 8.34 5.21 -14.11
N GLN A 359 9.09 4.95 -15.18
CA GLN A 359 10.53 5.29 -15.26
C GLN A 359 10.76 6.80 -15.20
N ILE A 360 9.93 7.59 -15.90
CA ILE A 360 9.97 9.07 -15.83
C ILE A 360 9.70 9.53 -14.39
N GLY A 361 8.69 8.98 -13.75
CA GLY A 361 8.36 9.30 -12.36
C GLY A 361 9.49 8.93 -11.39
N LEU A 362 10.12 7.77 -11.56
CA LEU A 362 11.27 7.34 -10.73
C LEU A 362 12.48 8.25 -10.88
N VAL A 363 12.78 8.72 -12.09
CA VAL A 363 13.84 9.72 -12.33
C VAL A 363 13.48 11.03 -11.64
N GLY A 364 12.24 11.50 -11.80
CA GLY A 364 11.76 12.70 -11.10
C GLY A 364 11.84 12.57 -9.58
N MET A 365 11.40 11.43 -9.02
CA MET A 365 11.50 11.13 -7.60
C MET A 365 12.96 11.14 -7.11
N PHE A 366 13.88 10.51 -7.86
CA PHE A 366 15.31 10.53 -7.54
C PHE A 366 15.88 11.95 -7.52
N ILE A 367 15.55 12.77 -8.52
CA ILE A 367 15.92 14.20 -8.55
C ILE A 367 15.34 14.93 -7.33
N GLY A 368 14.09 14.69 -6.96
CA GLY A 368 13.46 15.27 -5.78
C GLY A 368 14.18 14.92 -4.48
N LEU A 369 14.62 13.65 -4.34
CA LEU A 369 15.43 13.23 -3.20
C LEU A 369 16.80 13.94 -3.19
N LEU A 370 17.46 14.11 -4.33
CA LEU A 370 18.72 14.87 -4.41
C LEU A 370 18.50 16.34 -4.03
N ILE A 371 17.43 16.98 -4.50
CA ILE A 371 17.08 18.35 -4.10
C ILE A 371 16.90 18.41 -2.57
N ALA A 372 16.22 17.42 -1.97
CA ALA A 372 16.03 17.36 -0.53
C ALA A 372 17.35 17.22 0.22
N VAL A 373 18.32 16.42 -0.27
CA VAL A 373 19.68 16.31 0.30
C VAL A 373 20.40 17.65 0.27
N PHE A 374 20.48 18.30 -0.89
CA PHE A 374 21.19 19.56 -1.03
C PHE A 374 20.54 20.71 -0.26
N SER A 375 19.25 20.60 0.02
CA SER A 375 18.49 21.61 0.74
C SER A 375 18.44 21.38 2.25
N SER A 376 18.89 20.24 2.77
CA SER A 376 18.78 19.90 4.19
C SER A 376 19.49 20.89 5.13
N GLY A 377 20.65 21.43 4.71
CA GLY A 377 21.39 22.44 5.47
C GLY A 377 20.89 23.89 5.28
N MET A 378 19.95 24.13 4.37
CA MET A 378 19.35 25.44 4.07
C MET A 378 17.82 25.39 4.12
N ALA A 379 17.28 24.39 4.81
CA ALA A 379 15.84 24.14 4.84
C ALA A 379 15.11 25.32 5.47
N ASN A 380 14.19 25.91 4.71
CA ASN A 380 13.17 26.84 5.20
C ASN A 380 11.80 26.33 4.72
N GLU A 381 10.72 26.92 5.23
CA GLU A 381 9.36 26.46 4.95
C GLU A 381 9.05 26.41 3.44
N TRP A 382 9.58 27.37 2.66
CA TRP A 382 9.32 27.45 1.22
C TRP A 382 10.07 26.38 0.42
N VAL A 383 11.28 26.04 0.85
CA VAL A 383 12.06 24.93 0.27
C VAL A 383 11.36 23.61 0.56
N LEU A 384 10.88 23.40 1.78
CA LEU A 384 10.12 22.19 2.15
C LEU A 384 8.83 22.08 1.35
N LEU A 385 8.10 23.21 1.18
CA LEU A 385 6.91 23.27 0.35
C LEU A 385 7.21 22.91 -1.11
N PHE A 386 8.29 23.42 -1.68
CA PHE A 386 8.71 23.05 -3.04
C PHE A 386 9.02 21.57 -3.17
N ILE A 387 9.80 21.01 -2.23
CA ILE A 387 10.11 19.56 -2.20
C ILE A 387 8.82 18.75 -2.10
N ALA A 388 7.89 19.15 -1.23
CA ALA A 388 6.61 18.47 -1.03
C ALA A 388 5.78 18.43 -2.33
N ILE A 389 5.63 19.57 -3.01
CA ILE A 389 4.90 19.64 -4.27
C ILE A 389 5.60 18.82 -5.35
N PHE A 390 6.92 18.94 -5.49
CA PHE A 390 7.70 18.22 -6.49
C PHE A 390 7.61 16.69 -6.29
N MET A 391 7.76 16.22 -5.07
CA MET A 391 7.60 14.81 -4.70
C MET A 391 6.15 14.35 -4.84
N GLY A 392 5.19 15.23 -4.56
CA GLY A 392 3.78 14.99 -4.80
C GLY A 392 3.49 14.68 -6.27
N VAL A 393 4.04 15.45 -7.19
CA VAL A 393 3.89 15.23 -8.64
C VAL A 393 4.62 13.95 -9.08
N THR A 394 5.89 13.81 -8.73
CA THR A 394 6.77 12.76 -9.28
C THR A 394 6.51 11.40 -8.65
N TYR A 395 6.36 11.33 -7.31
CA TYR A 395 6.13 10.08 -6.63
C TYR A 395 4.64 9.80 -6.41
N ALA A 396 3.91 10.64 -5.65
CA ALA A 396 2.53 10.32 -5.26
C ALA A 396 1.58 10.28 -6.47
N GLY A 397 1.68 11.26 -7.36
CA GLY A 397 0.85 11.37 -8.57
C GLY A 397 1.33 10.55 -9.75
N THR A 398 2.60 10.17 -9.81
CA THR A 398 3.13 9.42 -10.95
C THR A 398 3.54 8.01 -10.57
N VAL A 399 4.61 7.83 -9.80
CA VAL A 399 5.18 6.50 -9.51
C VAL A 399 4.17 5.59 -8.81
N ASN A 400 3.51 6.07 -7.76
CA ASN A 400 2.54 5.31 -6.97
C ASN A 400 1.36 4.83 -7.82
N ILE A 401 0.83 5.72 -8.66
CA ILE A 401 -0.26 5.40 -9.59
C ILE A 401 0.19 4.37 -10.64
N MET A 402 1.39 4.54 -11.19
CA MET A 402 1.92 3.62 -12.21
C MET A 402 2.22 2.24 -11.65
N LEU A 403 2.74 2.12 -10.42
CA LEU A 403 2.95 0.83 -9.75
C LEU A 403 1.62 0.12 -9.50
N SER A 404 0.61 0.84 -9.06
CA SER A 404 -0.74 0.30 -8.86
C SER A 404 -1.37 -0.15 -10.19
N GLY A 405 -1.26 0.69 -11.23
CA GLY A 405 -1.76 0.37 -12.58
C GLY A 405 -1.05 -0.84 -13.20
N LEU A 406 0.26 -0.93 -13.06
CA LEU A 406 1.02 -2.10 -13.52
C LEU A 406 0.62 -3.37 -12.76
N GLY A 407 0.27 -3.28 -11.49
CA GLY A 407 -0.29 -4.39 -10.73
C GLY A 407 -1.55 -4.96 -11.39
N ILE A 408 -2.41 -4.10 -11.93
CA ILE A 408 -3.64 -4.52 -12.61
C ILE A 408 -3.32 -5.08 -14.01
N VAL A 409 -2.58 -4.33 -14.82
CA VAL A 409 -2.34 -4.65 -16.24
C VAL A 409 -1.46 -5.89 -16.44
N LEU A 410 -0.51 -6.16 -15.51
CA LEU A 410 0.37 -7.33 -15.57
C LEU A 410 -0.23 -8.54 -14.83
N SER A 411 -1.42 -8.44 -14.26
CA SER A 411 -2.07 -9.54 -13.54
C SER A 411 -2.37 -10.71 -14.49
N PRO A 412 -2.28 -11.98 -14.02
CA PRO A 412 -2.68 -13.13 -14.81
C PRO A 412 -4.15 -13.04 -15.21
N ALA A 413 -4.49 -13.41 -16.46
CA ALA A 413 -5.86 -13.35 -16.95
C ALA A 413 -6.82 -14.28 -16.20
N ASP A 414 -6.30 -15.40 -15.71
CA ASP A 414 -7.01 -16.39 -14.90
C ASP A 414 -7.15 -16.00 -13.42
N ASN A 415 -6.37 -15.00 -12.95
CA ASN A 415 -6.45 -14.50 -11.57
C ASN A 415 -6.12 -12.99 -11.52
N GLN A 416 -7.05 -12.16 -11.95
CA GLN A 416 -6.86 -10.71 -12.05
C GLN A 416 -6.64 -10.00 -10.70
N GLY A 417 -7.06 -10.59 -9.60
CA GLY A 417 -6.86 -10.04 -8.24
C GLY A 417 -5.50 -10.36 -7.63
N TYR A 418 -4.77 -11.33 -8.18
CA TYR A 418 -3.52 -11.81 -7.59
C TYR A 418 -2.44 -10.74 -7.46
N LEU A 419 -2.06 -10.14 -8.57
CA LEU A 419 -0.95 -9.19 -8.58
C LEU A 419 -1.28 -7.84 -7.91
N PRO A 420 -2.49 -7.28 -8.03
CA PRO A 420 -2.88 -6.12 -7.22
C PRO A 420 -2.81 -6.37 -5.71
N GLY A 421 -3.28 -7.54 -5.25
CA GLY A 421 -3.21 -7.92 -3.83
C GLY A 421 -1.77 -8.08 -3.33
N MET A 422 -0.92 -8.80 -4.08
CA MET A 422 0.50 -8.92 -3.77
C MET A 422 1.23 -7.58 -3.79
N ASN A 423 0.89 -6.70 -4.73
CA ASN A 423 1.47 -5.36 -4.83
C ASN A 423 1.09 -4.48 -3.64
N ALA A 424 -0.15 -4.57 -3.14
CA ALA A 424 -0.56 -3.88 -1.92
C ALA A 424 0.25 -4.36 -0.69
N GLY A 425 0.50 -5.67 -0.58
CA GLY A 425 1.42 -6.22 0.41
C GLY A 425 2.85 -5.69 0.27
N ALA A 426 3.36 -5.59 -0.97
CA ALA A 426 4.67 -5.03 -1.29
C ALA A 426 4.77 -3.54 -0.92
N PHE A 427 3.72 -2.75 -1.12
CA PHE A 427 3.63 -1.35 -0.66
C PHE A 427 3.82 -1.27 0.86
N ASN A 428 3.03 -2.04 1.61
CA ASN A 428 3.10 -2.03 3.07
C ASN A 428 4.47 -2.52 3.57
N LEU A 429 5.02 -3.60 2.99
CA LEU A 429 6.34 -4.12 3.34
C LEU A 429 7.44 -3.08 3.08
N GLY A 430 7.44 -2.46 1.90
CA GLY A 430 8.41 -1.42 1.55
C GLY A 430 8.30 -0.20 2.46
N ALA A 431 7.08 0.24 2.81
CA ALA A 431 6.85 1.32 3.75
C ALA A 431 7.41 1.00 5.15
N GLY A 432 7.20 -0.22 5.65
CA GLY A 432 7.76 -0.67 6.92
C GLY A 432 9.29 -0.70 6.93
N ILE A 433 9.91 -1.28 5.89
CA ILE A 433 11.37 -1.32 5.73
C ILE A 433 11.95 0.10 5.61
N SER A 434 11.23 1.02 4.95
CA SER A 434 11.64 2.42 4.81
C SER A 434 11.88 3.09 6.17
N PHE A 435 10.91 2.98 7.08
CA PHE A 435 11.06 3.53 8.43
C PHE A 435 12.20 2.87 9.20
N ALA A 436 12.31 1.55 9.19
CA ALA A 436 13.38 0.84 9.87
C ALA A 436 14.77 1.22 9.36
N ALA A 437 14.96 1.17 8.03
CA ALA A 437 16.27 1.38 7.44
C ALA A 437 16.70 2.86 7.45
N LEU A 438 15.82 3.77 7.04
CA LEU A 438 16.21 5.17 6.90
C LEU A 438 16.33 5.89 8.24
N PHE A 439 15.46 5.58 9.22
CA PHE A 439 15.60 6.12 10.57
C PHE A 439 16.79 5.55 11.32
N ALA A 440 17.19 4.31 11.07
CA ALA A 440 18.45 3.78 11.59
C ALA A 440 19.65 4.57 11.04
N VAL A 441 19.65 4.88 9.73
CA VAL A 441 20.71 5.71 9.12
C VAL A 441 20.71 7.12 9.72
N VAL A 442 19.55 7.77 9.85
CA VAL A 442 19.43 9.09 10.52
C VAL A 442 20.07 9.03 11.92
N SER A 443 19.73 8.03 12.71
CA SER A 443 20.25 7.89 14.07
C SER A 443 21.76 7.62 14.13
N MET A 444 22.31 6.87 13.17
CA MET A 444 23.76 6.59 13.08
C MET A 444 24.59 7.84 12.76
N PHE A 445 24.03 8.79 12.02
CA PHE A 445 24.71 10.02 11.60
C PHE A 445 24.18 11.27 12.30
N LYS A 446 23.53 11.11 13.46
CA LYS A 446 22.85 12.19 14.17
C LYS A 446 23.78 13.37 14.52
N ASP A 447 25.06 13.11 14.75
CA ASP A 447 26.06 14.16 15.07
C ASP A 447 26.46 15.00 13.86
N ALA A 448 26.14 14.55 12.64
CA ALA A 448 26.37 15.26 11.39
C ALA A 448 25.00 15.75 10.82
N ASP A 449 24.72 17.05 10.93
CA ASP A 449 23.51 17.68 10.40
C ASP A 449 22.20 16.96 10.84
N GLY A 450 22.13 16.46 12.06
CA GLY A 450 21.00 15.68 12.58
C GLY A 450 20.77 14.32 11.90
N GLY A 451 21.65 13.91 10.99
CA GLY A 451 21.54 12.67 10.21
C GLY A 451 20.52 12.70 9.09
N TYR A 452 19.75 13.79 8.93
CA TYR A 452 18.66 13.88 7.94
C TYR A 452 19.17 13.71 6.51
N ALA A 453 20.27 14.41 6.15
CA ALA A 453 20.89 14.24 4.84
C ALA A 453 21.31 12.80 4.57
N ALA A 454 21.92 12.12 5.54
CA ALA A 454 22.33 10.73 5.39
C ALA A 454 21.15 9.79 5.14
N GLY A 455 20.04 9.96 5.88
CA GLY A 455 18.82 9.20 5.66
C GLY A 455 18.23 9.40 4.26
N ILE A 456 18.20 10.65 3.76
CA ILE A 456 17.70 10.96 2.42
C ILE A 456 18.64 10.42 1.34
N ILE A 457 19.98 10.49 1.53
CA ILE A 457 20.99 9.88 0.62
C ILE A 457 20.76 8.37 0.52
N ALA A 458 20.57 7.69 1.65
CA ALA A 458 20.26 6.26 1.64
C ALA A 458 18.98 5.97 0.84
N GLY A 459 17.93 6.78 1.02
CA GLY A 459 16.73 6.73 0.20
C GLY A 459 17.02 6.92 -1.30
N ALA A 460 17.85 7.91 -1.67
CA ALA A 460 18.22 8.15 -3.06
C ALA A 460 18.99 6.98 -3.69
N ILE A 461 19.92 6.35 -2.95
CA ILE A 461 20.62 5.15 -3.41
C ILE A 461 19.62 4.02 -3.71
N ILE A 462 18.68 3.77 -2.80
CA ILE A 462 17.65 2.76 -2.99
C ILE A 462 16.74 3.11 -4.19
N ALA A 463 16.42 4.41 -4.39
CA ALA A 463 15.66 4.87 -5.57
C ALA A 463 16.36 4.56 -6.88
N ALA A 464 17.69 4.73 -6.95
CA ALA A 464 18.48 4.35 -8.11
C ALA A 464 18.39 2.84 -8.40
N ILE A 465 18.45 2.01 -7.36
CA ILE A 465 18.27 0.55 -7.48
C ILE A 465 16.84 0.24 -7.95
N ALA A 466 15.82 0.92 -7.41
CA ALA A 466 14.44 0.77 -7.84
C ALA A 466 14.26 1.13 -9.33
N PHE A 467 14.95 2.16 -9.82
CA PHE A 467 14.95 2.50 -11.24
C PHE A 467 15.56 1.36 -12.08
N CYS A 468 16.70 0.79 -11.66
CA CYS A 468 17.31 -0.35 -12.34
C CYS A 468 16.37 -1.57 -12.37
N THR A 469 15.69 -1.89 -11.26
CA THR A 469 14.74 -3.01 -11.23
C THR A 469 13.52 -2.74 -12.11
N SER A 470 13.07 -1.49 -12.25
CA SER A 470 11.98 -1.12 -13.14
C SER A 470 12.23 -1.45 -14.60
N MET A 471 13.50 -1.50 -15.02
CA MET A 471 13.89 -1.91 -16.38
C MET A 471 13.58 -3.38 -16.63
N LEU A 472 13.55 -4.20 -15.58
CA LEU A 472 13.25 -5.63 -15.66
C LEU A 472 11.76 -5.92 -15.80
N ILE A 473 10.87 -4.96 -15.51
CA ILE A 473 9.43 -5.10 -15.71
C ILE A 473 9.18 -5.27 -17.23
N PRO A 474 8.46 -6.33 -17.67
CA PRO A 474 8.11 -6.47 -19.08
C PRO A 474 7.17 -5.33 -19.51
N LYS A 475 7.16 -5.02 -20.80
CA LYS A 475 6.13 -4.13 -21.34
C LYS A 475 4.78 -4.84 -21.21
N PRO A 476 3.74 -4.18 -20.70
CA PRO A 476 2.40 -4.71 -20.82
C PRO A 476 2.05 -4.94 -22.29
N GLU A 477 1.55 -6.11 -22.62
CA GLU A 477 0.97 -6.39 -23.93
C GLU A 477 -0.25 -5.47 -24.09
N THR A 478 -0.40 -4.84 -25.26
CA THR A 478 -1.60 -4.04 -25.54
C THR A 478 -2.79 -5.00 -25.64
N ILE A 479 -4.01 -4.52 -25.35
CA ILE A 479 -5.24 -5.32 -25.48
C ILE A 479 -5.35 -5.87 -26.89
N ASP A 480 -4.94 -5.11 -27.90
CA ASP A 480 -4.94 -5.53 -29.31
C ASP A 480 -3.95 -6.68 -29.56
N ASP A 481 -2.77 -6.66 -28.92
CA ASP A 481 -1.77 -7.75 -29.05
C ASP A 481 -2.26 -9.05 -28.39
N THR A 482 -3.00 -8.96 -27.28
CA THR A 482 -3.58 -10.14 -26.59
C THR A 482 -4.74 -10.73 -27.38
N VAL A 483 -5.60 -9.91 -27.98
CA VAL A 483 -6.70 -10.36 -28.86
C VAL A 483 -6.11 -11.00 -30.12
N ALA A 484 -5.18 -10.35 -30.78
CA ALA A 484 -4.52 -10.89 -31.96
C ALA A 484 -3.77 -12.21 -31.69
N ALA A 485 -3.10 -12.34 -30.54
CA ALA A 485 -2.41 -13.56 -30.13
C ALA A 485 -3.39 -14.69 -29.80
N ARG A 486 -4.55 -14.36 -29.22
CA ARG A 486 -5.63 -15.32 -28.96
C ARG A 486 -6.25 -15.82 -30.26
N ASP A 487 -6.60 -14.90 -31.16
CA ASP A 487 -7.20 -15.22 -32.46
C ASP A 487 -6.24 -16.05 -33.32
N ALA A 488 -4.94 -15.75 -33.26
CA ALA A 488 -3.89 -16.54 -33.94
C ALA A 488 -3.75 -17.95 -33.34
N ARG A 489 -3.88 -18.12 -32.02
CA ARG A 489 -3.87 -19.46 -31.37
C ARG A 489 -5.12 -20.26 -31.72
N GLU A 490 -6.30 -19.65 -31.69
CA GLU A 490 -7.55 -20.30 -32.10
C GLU A 490 -7.55 -20.72 -33.57
N ALA A 491 -6.94 -19.90 -34.45
CA ALA A 491 -6.76 -20.24 -35.86
C ALA A 491 -5.78 -21.42 -36.05
N LEU A 492 -4.68 -21.46 -35.25
CA LEU A 492 -3.70 -22.56 -35.28
C LEU A 492 -4.29 -23.87 -34.72
N GLU A 493 -5.13 -23.81 -33.70
CA GLU A 493 -5.82 -25.00 -33.17
C GLU A 493 -6.84 -25.54 -34.17
N LYS A 494 -7.60 -24.68 -34.84
CA LYS A 494 -8.52 -25.09 -35.91
C LYS A 494 -7.77 -25.76 -37.07
N MET A 495 -6.63 -25.21 -37.51
CA MET A 495 -5.84 -25.85 -38.56
C MET A 495 -5.23 -27.20 -38.16
N LYS A 496 -5.03 -27.45 -36.85
CA LYS A 496 -4.56 -28.77 -36.34
C LYS A 496 -5.69 -29.79 -36.20
N ILE A 497 -6.92 -29.35 -36.12
CA ILE A 497 -8.10 -30.26 -36.06
C ILE A 497 -8.54 -30.67 -37.46
N ASP A 498 -8.27 -29.83 -38.47
CA ASP A 498 -8.63 -30.05 -39.89
C ASP A 498 -7.51 -30.80 -40.67
N ALA A 499 -6.36 -31.07 -40.05
CA ALA A 499 -5.23 -31.84 -40.58
C ALA A 499 -5.12 -33.22 -39.96
#